data_f0ca1aa12ad8511718b0410da9fb82fe
#
_entry.id   f0ca1aa12ad8511718b0410da9fb82fe
#
_cell.length_a   1.000
_cell.length_b   1.000
_cell.length_c   1.000
_cell.angle_alpha   90.00
_cell.angle_beta   90.00
_cell.angle_gamma   90.00
#
_symmetry.space_group_name_H-M   'P 1'
#
loop_
_entity.id
_entity.type
_entity.pdbx_description
1 polymer ?
#
loop_
_entity_poly.entity_id
_entity_poly.type
_entity_poly.pdbx_seq_one_letter_code
_entity_poly.pdbx_strand_id
1 'polypeptide(L)'
;MLLWAFAATAFAQLFDDNEARRRIELLRQQVEAQRKATDERIDKAEAAAASAADRSALLDMANQLEALRGEIAKMRGQLEVLGNQAETAEARQKQLYLDIDTRLRKLEQAAEKQALAPEKPPAPPVVDPAEPTAAEVKAYQAALDQFKLGNYTLAVAAMQGFLVTYPSSSLAANAQYWIGMAHSGQRDYKSAIAAQRKLLATWPDSPKAPDAMLSIASAQETMGDRNSARKTMEELIAKYPGSSSATSAKQRLAAFPKR
;
A
#
# COMPACT_ATOMS: atom_id res chain seq x y z
N MET A 1 -24.00 -61.25 13.99
CA MET A 1 -22.69 -60.76 13.56
C MET A 1 -22.57 -59.21 13.61
N LEU A 2 -23.26 -58.51 14.51
CA LEU A 2 -23.31 -57.04 14.57
C LEU A 2 -22.80 -56.45 15.92
N LEU A 3 -22.31 -57.31 16.83
CA LEU A 3 -21.81 -56.84 18.16
C LEU A 3 -20.26 -56.71 18.24
N TRP A 4 -19.53 -57.15 17.24
CA TRP A 4 -18.04 -57.04 17.22
C TRP A 4 -17.51 -55.77 16.60
N ALA A 5 -18.31 -55.05 15.80
CA ALA A 5 -17.84 -53.79 15.15
C ALA A 5 -17.85 -52.59 16.12
N PHE A 6 -18.61 -52.60 17.18
CA PHE A 6 -18.68 -51.48 18.12
C PHE A 6 -17.59 -51.49 19.18
N ALA A 7 -16.97 -52.65 19.45
CA ALA A 7 -15.88 -52.75 20.43
C ALA A 7 -14.54 -52.21 19.89
N ALA A 8 -14.32 -52.29 18.57
CA ALA A 8 -13.07 -51.84 17.96
C ALA A 8 -12.93 -50.33 17.91
N THR A 9 -14.03 -49.60 17.75
CA THR A 9 -14.00 -48.13 17.71
C THR A 9 -13.86 -47.50 19.10
N ALA A 10 -14.39 -48.15 20.15
CA ALA A 10 -14.22 -47.70 21.53
C ALA A 10 -12.78 -47.91 22.03
N PHE A 11 -12.11 -48.97 21.58
CA PHE A 11 -10.70 -49.22 21.92
C PHE A 11 -9.74 -48.23 21.22
N ALA A 12 -10.00 -47.82 20.00
CA ALA A 12 -9.16 -46.82 19.28
C ALA A 12 -9.23 -45.45 19.95
N GLN A 13 -10.41 -45.03 20.41
CA GLN A 13 -10.56 -43.76 21.16
C GLN A 13 -9.90 -43.79 22.56
N LEU A 14 -9.88 -44.96 23.23
CA LEU A 14 -9.20 -45.10 24.54
C LEU A 14 -7.67 -44.97 24.41
N PHE A 15 -7.09 -45.45 23.32
CA PHE A 15 -5.65 -45.34 23.07
C PHE A 15 -5.22 -43.90 22.72
N ASP A 16 -6.06 -43.18 21.99
CA ASP A 16 -5.81 -41.79 21.60
C ASP A 16 -5.87 -40.85 22.82
N ASP A 17 -6.84 -41.07 23.72
CA ASP A 17 -6.98 -40.32 25.00
C ASP A 17 -5.82 -40.58 25.97
N ASN A 18 -5.31 -41.81 26.02
CA ASN A 18 -4.14 -42.16 26.85
C ASN A 18 -2.83 -41.56 26.29
N GLU A 19 -2.68 -41.49 24.97
CA GLU A 19 -1.53 -40.86 24.36
C GLU A 19 -1.59 -39.33 24.54
N ALA A 20 -2.75 -38.72 24.38
CA ALA A 20 -2.96 -37.32 24.67
C ALA A 20 -2.65 -36.98 26.14
N ARG A 21 -3.09 -37.82 27.11
CA ARG A 21 -2.76 -37.67 28.53
C ARG A 21 -1.28 -37.82 28.82
N ARG A 22 -0.60 -38.76 28.18
CA ARG A 22 0.87 -38.91 28.30
C ARG A 22 1.60 -37.68 27.74
N ARG A 23 1.16 -37.13 26.61
CA ARG A 23 1.74 -35.91 26.05
C ARG A 23 1.50 -34.69 26.96
N ILE A 24 0.32 -34.59 27.54
CA ILE A 24 0.01 -33.53 28.51
C ILE A 24 0.90 -33.65 29.74
N GLU A 25 1.12 -34.86 30.25
CA GLU A 25 1.98 -35.11 31.42
C GLU A 25 3.45 -34.79 31.12
N LEU A 26 3.95 -35.18 29.93
CA LEU A 26 5.30 -34.84 29.47
C LEU A 26 5.45 -33.32 29.31
N LEU A 27 4.46 -32.65 28.72
CA LEU A 27 4.47 -31.20 28.60
C LEU A 27 4.42 -30.50 29.98
N ARG A 28 3.65 -31.01 30.93
CA ARG A 28 3.65 -30.49 32.29
C ARG A 28 5.01 -30.62 32.96
N GLN A 29 5.63 -31.81 32.87
CA GLN A 29 6.97 -32.03 33.38
C GLN A 29 8.00 -31.12 32.70
N GLN A 30 7.88 -30.92 31.40
CA GLN A 30 8.78 -30.04 30.64
C GLN A 30 8.58 -28.57 31.04
N VAL A 31 7.35 -28.13 31.21
CA VAL A 31 7.03 -26.77 31.68
C VAL A 31 7.50 -26.56 33.12
N GLU A 32 7.33 -27.56 33.97
CA GLU A 32 7.79 -27.48 35.37
C GLU A 32 9.31 -27.47 35.47
N ALA A 33 10.00 -28.29 34.65
CA ALA A 33 11.45 -28.25 34.54
C ALA A 33 11.97 -26.90 33.98
N GLN A 34 11.28 -26.37 32.97
CA GLN A 34 11.59 -25.04 32.47
C GLN A 34 11.34 -23.93 33.49
N ARG A 35 10.24 -23.99 34.23
CA ARG A 35 9.98 -23.04 35.33
C ARG A 35 11.09 -23.09 36.36
N LYS A 36 11.44 -24.29 36.82
CA LYS A 36 12.50 -24.47 37.82
C LYS A 36 13.85 -23.97 37.33
N ALA A 37 14.19 -24.25 36.05
CA ALA A 37 15.40 -23.72 35.43
C ALA A 37 15.37 -22.18 35.27
N THR A 38 14.18 -21.61 35.04
CA THR A 38 14.02 -20.16 34.91
C THR A 38 14.12 -19.49 36.28
N ASP A 39 13.49 -20.09 37.33
CA ASP A 39 13.57 -19.58 38.68
C ASP A 39 15.01 -19.63 39.23
N GLU A 40 15.75 -20.74 38.99
CA GLU A 40 17.17 -20.82 39.30
C GLU A 40 18.04 -19.79 38.57
N ARG A 41 17.66 -19.42 37.33
CA ARG A 41 18.37 -18.37 36.57
C ARG A 41 18.01 -16.98 37.11
N ILE A 42 16.79 -16.76 37.53
CA ILE A 42 16.35 -15.52 38.19
C ILE A 42 17.09 -15.35 39.49
N ASP A 43 17.09 -16.38 40.37
CA ASP A 43 17.79 -16.36 41.67
C ASP A 43 19.29 -16.11 41.49
N LYS A 44 19.94 -16.72 40.48
CA LYS A 44 21.34 -16.47 40.16
C LYS A 44 21.55 -15.06 39.60
N ALA A 45 20.63 -14.53 38.77
CA ALA A 45 20.72 -13.18 38.26
C ALA A 45 20.48 -12.14 39.37
N GLU A 46 19.54 -12.40 40.30
CA GLU A 46 19.31 -11.56 41.46
C GLU A 46 20.50 -11.58 42.42
N ALA A 47 21.07 -12.76 42.68
CA ALA A 47 22.27 -12.90 43.52
C ALA A 47 23.50 -12.24 42.83
N ALA A 48 23.65 -12.37 41.52
CA ALA A 48 24.68 -11.69 40.75
C ALA A 48 24.46 -10.17 40.74
N ALA A 49 23.21 -9.71 40.60
CA ALA A 49 22.85 -8.30 40.68
C ALA A 49 23.10 -7.72 42.08
N ALA A 50 22.79 -8.51 43.14
CA ALA A 50 23.07 -8.11 44.52
C ALA A 50 24.58 -8.11 44.86
N SER A 51 25.39 -8.96 44.20
CA SER A 51 26.84 -9.08 44.46
C SER A 51 27.69 -8.21 43.54
N ALA A 52 27.21 -7.87 42.33
CA ALA A 52 27.84 -6.95 41.39
C ALA A 52 27.29 -5.53 41.56
N ALA A 53 26.83 -5.25 42.78
CA ALA A 53 26.19 -3.99 43.10
C ALA A 53 26.85 -2.81 42.40
N ASP A 54 26.11 -2.25 41.50
CA ASP A 54 25.93 -0.83 41.26
C ASP A 54 26.79 -0.11 40.25
N ARG A 55 28.01 -0.47 40.00
CA ARG A 55 28.83 0.40 39.13
C ARG A 55 28.63 0.09 37.64
N SER A 56 28.56 -1.16 37.25
CA SER A 56 28.37 -1.53 35.82
C SER A 56 26.95 -1.30 35.37
N ALA A 57 25.96 -1.66 36.20
CA ALA A 57 24.55 -1.41 35.91
C ALA A 57 24.20 0.08 35.84
N LEU A 58 24.83 0.91 36.74
CA LEU A 58 24.69 2.35 36.70
C LEU A 58 25.36 2.97 35.46
N LEU A 59 26.50 2.43 35.02
CA LEU A 59 27.17 2.87 33.81
C LEU A 59 26.37 2.48 32.56
N ASP A 60 25.80 1.27 32.53
CA ASP A 60 24.94 0.83 31.43
C ASP A 60 23.64 1.64 31.36
N MET A 61 23.05 1.95 32.52
CA MET A 61 21.89 2.84 32.57
C MET A 61 22.25 4.28 32.13
N ALA A 62 23.42 4.80 32.54
CA ALA A 62 23.88 6.10 32.08
C ALA A 62 24.12 6.15 30.57
N ASN A 63 24.70 5.07 30.00
CA ASN A 63 24.90 4.93 28.56
C ASN A 63 23.57 4.83 27.81
N GLN A 64 22.60 4.09 28.34
CA GLN A 64 21.25 4.00 27.75
C GLN A 64 20.52 5.34 27.81
N LEU A 65 20.64 6.08 28.91
CA LEU A 65 20.08 7.44 29.03
C LEU A 65 20.71 8.41 28.04
N GLU A 66 22.00 8.31 27.83
CA GLU A 66 22.69 9.16 26.83
C GLU A 66 22.27 8.79 25.39
N ALA A 67 22.14 7.50 25.08
CA ALA A 67 21.63 7.03 23.81
C ALA A 67 20.19 7.53 23.56
N LEU A 68 19.31 7.39 24.56
CA LEU A 68 17.93 7.89 24.50
C LEU A 68 17.87 9.40 24.31
N ARG A 69 18.74 10.17 25.01
CA ARG A 69 18.85 11.61 24.80
C ARG A 69 19.27 11.95 23.38
N GLY A 70 20.20 11.19 22.81
CA GLY A 70 20.61 11.32 21.41
C GLY A 70 19.46 11.06 20.43
N GLU A 71 18.67 10.02 20.67
CA GLU A 71 17.49 9.72 19.86
C GLU A 71 16.43 10.82 19.97
N ILE A 72 16.16 11.32 21.18
CA ILE A 72 15.23 12.44 21.39
C ILE A 72 15.71 13.70 20.67
N ALA A 73 16.99 14.00 20.72
CA ALA A 73 17.56 15.14 20.01
C ALA A 73 17.41 14.99 18.49
N LYS A 74 17.66 13.80 17.97
CA LYS A 74 17.45 13.45 16.55
C LYS A 74 15.99 13.58 16.13
N MET A 75 15.06 13.05 16.94
CA MET A 75 13.62 13.18 16.67
C MET A 75 13.14 14.64 16.71
N ARG A 76 13.66 15.46 17.65
CA ARG A 76 13.36 16.90 17.68
C ARG A 76 13.83 17.60 16.42
N GLY A 77 15.05 17.31 15.95
CA GLY A 77 15.56 17.85 14.70
C GLY A 77 14.73 17.43 13.48
N GLN A 78 14.25 16.17 13.45
CA GLN A 78 13.36 15.71 12.39
C GLN A 78 11.99 16.41 12.42
N LEU A 79 11.42 16.63 13.61
CA LEU A 79 10.17 17.37 13.78
C LEU A 79 10.32 18.82 13.33
N GLU A 80 11.45 19.47 13.62
CA GLU A 80 11.73 20.83 13.17
C GLU A 80 11.84 20.91 11.64
N VAL A 81 12.53 19.96 11.01
CA VAL A 81 12.60 19.86 9.54
C VAL A 81 11.22 19.63 8.92
N LEU A 82 10.39 18.72 9.51
CA LEU A 82 9.01 18.50 9.05
C LEU A 82 8.16 19.76 9.24
N GLY A 83 8.29 20.47 10.35
CA GLY A 83 7.59 21.73 10.59
C GLY A 83 7.91 22.77 9.52
N ASN A 84 9.19 22.99 9.24
CA ASN A 84 9.64 23.89 8.18
C ASN A 84 9.17 23.47 6.79
N GLN A 85 9.12 22.15 6.52
CA GLN A 85 8.58 21.63 5.25
C GLN A 85 7.07 21.88 5.15
N ALA A 86 6.33 21.70 6.23
CA ALA A 86 4.88 21.97 6.27
C ALA A 86 4.60 23.45 6.05
N GLU A 87 5.28 24.34 6.75
CA GLU A 87 5.16 25.80 6.55
C GLU A 87 5.50 26.22 5.11
N THR A 88 6.57 25.63 4.55
CA THR A 88 6.97 25.90 3.16
C THR A 88 5.90 25.41 2.19
N ALA A 89 5.28 24.24 2.44
CA ALA A 89 4.21 23.69 1.63
C ALA A 89 2.94 24.56 1.70
N GLU A 90 2.58 25.03 2.91
CA GLU A 90 1.45 25.95 3.09
C GLU A 90 1.68 27.30 2.39
N ALA A 91 2.89 27.84 2.49
CA ALA A 91 3.24 29.08 1.80
C ALA A 91 3.16 28.93 0.27
N ARG A 92 3.67 27.82 -0.28
CA ARG A 92 3.56 27.50 -1.72
C ARG A 92 2.11 27.31 -2.13
N GLN A 93 1.32 26.61 -1.31
CA GLN A 93 -0.12 26.40 -1.58
C GLN A 93 -0.85 27.74 -1.62
N LYS A 94 -0.59 28.65 -0.65
CA LYS A 94 -1.17 29.98 -0.62
C LYS A 94 -0.78 30.81 -1.86
N GLN A 95 0.47 30.71 -2.27
CA GLN A 95 0.97 31.39 -3.46
C GLN A 95 0.34 30.86 -4.74
N LEU A 96 0.12 29.52 -4.81
CA LEU A 96 -0.59 28.89 -5.93
C LEU A 96 -2.06 29.35 -5.98
N TYR A 97 -2.74 29.46 -4.84
CA TYR A 97 -4.12 29.98 -4.80
C TYR A 97 -4.19 31.41 -5.30
N LEU A 98 -3.24 32.28 -4.92
CA LEU A 98 -3.19 33.66 -5.38
C LEU A 98 -2.91 33.76 -6.89
N ASP A 99 -2.01 32.89 -7.42
CA ASP A 99 -1.73 32.81 -8.86
C ASP A 99 -2.97 32.33 -9.64
N ILE A 100 -3.63 31.28 -9.15
CA ILE A 100 -4.86 30.75 -9.75
C ILE A 100 -5.97 31.82 -9.74
N ASP A 101 -6.20 32.51 -8.60
CA ASP A 101 -7.20 33.57 -8.52
C ASP A 101 -6.89 34.73 -9.50
N THR A 102 -5.62 35.10 -9.60
CA THR A 102 -5.17 36.12 -10.54
C THR A 102 -5.38 35.70 -12.01
N ARG A 103 -5.08 34.45 -12.34
CA ARG A 103 -5.30 33.90 -13.69
C ARG A 103 -6.78 33.74 -13.99
N LEU A 104 -7.58 33.29 -13.02
CA LEU A 104 -9.02 33.16 -13.16
C LEU A 104 -9.67 34.52 -13.44
N ARG A 105 -9.33 35.57 -12.67
CA ARG A 105 -9.80 36.93 -12.93
C ARG A 105 -9.42 37.45 -14.32
N LYS A 106 -8.19 37.12 -14.78
CA LYS A 106 -7.79 37.50 -16.16
C LYS A 106 -8.58 36.76 -17.21
N LEU A 107 -8.91 35.48 -16.99
CA LEU A 107 -9.75 34.69 -17.90
C LEU A 107 -11.21 35.17 -17.88
N GLU A 108 -11.76 35.50 -16.72
CA GLU A 108 -13.09 36.08 -16.59
C GLU A 108 -13.19 37.43 -17.32
N GLN A 109 -12.20 38.31 -17.13
CA GLN A 109 -12.12 39.57 -17.86
C GLN A 109 -11.92 39.38 -19.38
N ALA A 110 -11.19 38.35 -19.80
CA ALA A 110 -11.04 38.03 -21.21
C ALA A 110 -12.34 37.48 -21.81
N ALA A 111 -13.05 36.61 -21.06
CA ALA A 111 -14.34 36.07 -21.48
C ALA A 111 -15.42 37.16 -21.55
N GLU A 112 -15.42 38.10 -20.61
CA GLU A 112 -16.33 39.26 -20.62
C GLU A 112 -16.08 40.18 -21.81
N LYS A 113 -14.79 40.41 -22.16
CA LYS A 113 -14.40 41.15 -23.37
C LYS A 113 -14.77 40.43 -24.65
N GLN A 114 -14.74 39.09 -24.65
CA GLN A 114 -15.06 38.23 -25.80
C GLN A 114 -16.59 38.11 -25.99
N ALA A 115 -17.36 38.14 -24.91
CA ALA A 115 -18.83 38.19 -24.96
C ALA A 115 -19.41 39.52 -25.54
N LEU A 116 -18.59 40.55 -25.60
CA LEU A 116 -18.96 41.86 -26.19
C LEU A 116 -18.53 42.00 -27.66
N ALA A 117 -17.90 40.97 -28.27
CA ALA A 117 -17.54 40.97 -29.69
C ALA A 117 -18.57 40.17 -30.50
N PRO A 118 -18.99 40.63 -31.72
CA PRO A 118 -19.99 39.94 -32.50
C PRO A 118 -19.51 38.55 -32.98
N GLU A 119 -20.36 37.57 -32.74
CA GLU A 119 -20.17 36.14 -32.99
C GLU A 119 -19.91 35.83 -34.45
N LYS A 120 -18.78 35.13 -34.73
CA LYS A 120 -18.51 34.44 -35.99
C LYS A 120 -18.96 33.00 -35.85
N PRO A 121 -19.68 32.41 -36.83
CA PRO A 121 -20.24 31.08 -36.68
C PRO A 121 -19.15 30.00 -36.41
N PRO A 122 -19.44 29.00 -35.59
CA PRO A 122 -18.44 28.00 -35.21
C PRO A 122 -18.18 27.00 -36.32
N ALA A 123 -16.90 26.75 -36.60
CA ALA A 123 -16.44 25.58 -37.33
C ALA A 123 -16.66 24.31 -36.45
N PRO A 124 -16.89 23.12 -37.07
CA PRO A 124 -17.17 21.90 -36.32
C PRO A 124 -15.96 21.49 -35.47
N PRO A 125 -16.20 20.96 -34.23
CA PRO A 125 -15.13 20.67 -33.31
C PRO A 125 -14.29 19.46 -33.78
N VAL A 126 -13.01 19.72 -33.99
CA VAL A 126 -11.99 18.67 -33.98
C VAL A 126 -11.82 18.30 -32.51
N VAL A 127 -12.16 17.08 -32.13
CA VAL A 127 -12.06 16.57 -30.75
C VAL A 127 -10.59 16.23 -30.52
N ASP A 128 -9.78 17.23 -30.15
CA ASP A 128 -8.55 16.99 -29.43
C ASP A 128 -8.93 16.46 -28.01
N PRO A 129 -8.16 15.54 -27.42
CA PRO A 129 -8.41 15.12 -26.04
C PRO A 129 -8.31 16.35 -25.15
N ALA A 130 -9.48 16.89 -24.77
CA ALA A 130 -9.59 18.15 -24.06
C ALA A 130 -8.77 18.10 -22.77
N GLU A 131 -7.98 19.13 -22.52
CA GLU A 131 -7.32 19.31 -21.23
C GLU A 131 -8.38 19.19 -20.12
N PRO A 132 -8.09 18.47 -19.01
CA PRO A 132 -9.08 18.26 -17.96
C PRO A 132 -9.47 19.59 -17.35
N THR A 133 -10.76 19.80 -17.15
CA THR A 133 -11.27 21.01 -16.53
C THR A 133 -10.76 21.17 -15.09
N ALA A 134 -10.77 22.41 -14.58
CA ALA A 134 -10.37 22.67 -13.18
C ALA A 134 -11.20 21.86 -12.17
N ALA A 135 -12.48 21.60 -12.47
CA ALA A 135 -13.36 20.77 -11.66
C ALA A 135 -12.91 19.28 -11.67
N GLU A 136 -12.55 18.75 -12.84
CA GLU A 136 -12.00 17.39 -12.97
C GLU A 136 -10.68 17.23 -12.21
N VAL A 137 -9.77 18.17 -12.38
CA VAL A 137 -8.47 18.17 -11.67
C VAL A 137 -8.68 18.21 -10.17
N LYS A 138 -9.59 19.07 -9.67
CA LYS A 138 -9.89 19.19 -8.24
C LYS A 138 -10.50 17.90 -7.68
N ALA A 139 -11.48 17.33 -8.37
CA ALA A 139 -12.11 16.07 -7.95
C ALA A 139 -11.12 14.89 -7.94
N TYR A 140 -10.31 14.78 -8.99
CA TYR A 140 -9.25 13.77 -9.08
C TYR A 140 -8.22 13.93 -7.98
N GLN A 141 -7.76 15.17 -7.72
CA GLN A 141 -6.76 15.45 -6.68
C GLN A 141 -7.29 15.10 -5.29
N ALA A 142 -8.53 15.48 -4.98
CA ALA A 142 -9.17 15.14 -3.70
C ALA A 142 -9.21 13.62 -3.47
N ALA A 143 -9.53 12.85 -4.52
CA ALA A 143 -9.53 11.39 -4.46
C ALA A 143 -8.12 10.81 -4.29
N LEU A 144 -7.12 11.38 -4.98
CA LEU A 144 -5.72 10.98 -4.86
C LEU A 144 -5.15 11.28 -3.47
N ASP A 145 -5.58 12.36 -2.83
CA ASP A 145 -5.15 12.70 -1.48
C ASP A 145 -5.67 11.70 -0.45
N GLN A 146 -6.89 11.15 -0.63
CA GLN A 146 -7.35 10.03 0.20
C GLN A 146 -6.44 8.80 0.07
N PHE A 147 -5.98 8.50 -1.15
CA PHE A 147 -5.02 7.42 -1.37
C PHE A 147 -3.69 7.66 -0.64
N LYS A 148 -3.13 8.87 -0.75
CA LYS A 148 -1.87 9.24 -0.09
C LYS A 148 -1.95 9.17 1.43
N LEU A 149 -3.13 9.48 2.00
CA LEU A 149 -3.40 9.36 3.43
C LEU A 149 -3.64 7.92 3.90
N GLY A 150 -3.62 6.93 2.97
CA GLY A 150 -3.90 5.53 3.28
C GLY A 150 -5.40 5.22 3.44
N ASN A 151 -6.28 6.16 3.19
CA ASN A 151 -7.73 6.00 3.24
C ASN A 151 -8.24 5.30 1.98
N TYR A 152 -7.76 4.09 1.72
CA TYR A 152 -7.97 3.39 0.46
C TYR A 152 -9.44 3.19 0.11
N THR A 153 -10.30 2.90 1.08
CA THR A 153 -11.74 2.74 0.85
C THR A 153 -12.38 4.04 0.34
N LEU A 154 -12.03 5.17 0.94
CA LEU A 154 -12.50 6.49 0.49
C LEU A 154 -11.91 6.85 -0.88
N ALA A 155 -10.64 6.53 -1.12
CA ALA A 155 -10.00 6.75 -2.41
C ALA A 155 -10.71 5.98 -3.53
N VAL A 156 -11.04 4.70 -3.31
CA VAL A 156 -11.81 3.89 -4.27
C VAL A 156 -13.16 4.53 -4.57
N ALA A 157 -13.92 4.88 -3.53
CA ALA A 157 -15.24 5.51 -3.70
C ALA A 157 -15.16 6.85 -4.44
N ALA A 158 -14.20 7.70 -4.08
CA ALA A 158 -14.00 9.01 -4.70
C ALA A 158 -13.55 8.89 -6.18
N MET A 159 -12.62 7.96 -6.49
CA MET A 159 -12.19 7.72 -7.88
C MET A 159 -13.31 7.10 -8.72
N GLN A 160 -14.14 6.22 -8.15
CA GLN A 160 -15.33 5.69 -8.83
C GLN A 160 -16.35 6.80 -9.12
N GLY A 161 -16.60 7.68 -8.14
CA GLY A 161 -17.44 8.86 -8.32
C GLY A 161 -16.90 9.77 -9.43
N PHE A 162 -15.58 9.98 -9.48
CA PHE A 162 -14.93 10.71 -10.54
C PHE A 162 -15.21 10.09 -11.92
N LEU A 163 -15.05 8.78 -12.07
CA LEU A 163 -15.30 8.08 -13.34
C LEU A 163 -16.75 8.13 -13.79
N VAL A 164 -17.71 8.18 -12.84
CA VAL A 164 -19.14 8.34 -13.15
C VAL A 164 -19.44 9.76 -13.61
N THR A 165 -18.84 10.76 -12.95
CA THR A 165 -19.10 12.18 -13.25
C THR A 165 -18.35 12.64 -14.50
N TYR A 166 -17.14 12.12 -14.73
CA TYR A 166 -16.25 12.54 -15.81
C TYR A 166 -15.73 11.35 -16.65
N PRO A 167 -16.61 10.59 -17.29
CA PRO A 167 -16.23 9.34 -17.98
C PRO A 167 -15.29 9.57 -19.17
N SER A 168 -15.33 10.74 -19.79
CA SER A 168 -14.51 11.12 -20.95
C SER A 168 -13.27 11.93 -20.57
N SER A 169 -12.99 12.13 -19.28
CA SER A 169 -11.83 12.88 -18.81
C SER A 169 -10.52 12.21 -19.24
N SER A 170 -9.53 13.00 -19.63
CA SER A 170 -8.17 12.52 -19.86
C SER A 170 -7.52 11.91 -18.59
N LEU A 171 -8.09 12.18 -17.41
CA LEU A 171 -7.69 11.62 -16.13
C LEU A 171 -8.37 10.28 -15.81
N ALA A 172 -9.36 9.83 -16.61
CA ALA A 172 -10.16 8.65 -16.32
C ALA A 172 -9.30 7.37 -16.21
N ALA A 173 -8.37 7.17 -17.13
CA ALA A 173 -7.44 6.03 -17.06
C ALA A 173 -6.56 6.09 -15.79
N ASN A 174 -6.09 7.28 -15.41
CA ASN A 174 -5.33 7.47 -14.18
C ASN A 174 -6.18 7.16 -12.95
N ALA A 175 -7.43 7.62 -12.91
CA ALA A 175 -8.36 7.31 -11.81
C ALA A 175 -8.61 5.80 -11.68
N GLN A 176 -8.82 5.10 -12.79
CA GLN A 176 -8.99 3.64 -12.80
C GLN A 176 -7.73 2.92 -12.32
N TYR A 177 -6.53 3.42 -12.65
CA TYR A 177 -5.26 2.90 -12.14
C TYR A 177 -5.18 3.00 -10.61
N TRP A 178 -5.52 4.17 -10.06
CA TRP A 178 -5.48 4.39 -8.61
C TRP A 178 -6.52 3.58 -7.84
N ILE A 179 -7.68 3.24 -8.45
CA ILE A 179 -8.62 2.27 -7.87
C ILE A 179 -7.93 0.92 -7.66
N GLY A 180 -7.21 0.43 -8.67
CA GLY A 180 -6.46 -0.82 -8.56
C GLY A 180 -5.35 -0.76 -7.50
N MET A 181 -4.64 0.37 -7.43
CA MET A 181 -3.60 0.59 -6.42
C MET A 181 -4.19 0.66 -4.99
N ALA A 182 -5.36 1.28 -4.82
CA ALA A 182 -6.04 1.35 -3.53
C ALA A 182 -6.50 -0.05 -3.05
N HIS A 183 -7.04 -0.87 -3.94
CA HIS A 183 -7.33 -2.27 -3.62
C HIS A 183 -6.07 -3.06 -3.24
N SER A 184 -4.95 -2.82 -3.91
CA SER A 184 -3.65 -3.42 -3.51
C SER A 184 -3.21 -2.97 -2.12
N GLY A 185 -3.40 -1.69 -1.79
CA GLY A 185 -3.14 -1.15 -0.45
C GLY A 185 -4.01 -1.79 0.64
N GLN A 186 -5.23 -2.16 0.31
CA GLN A 186 -6.13 -2.95 1.17
C GLN A 186 -5.78 -4.45 1.22
N ARG A 187 -4.78 -4.90 0.47
CA ARG A 187 -4.44 -6.30 0.25
C ARG A 187 -5.54 -7.12 -0.46
N ASP A 188 -6.51 -6.45 -1.06
CA ASP A 188 -7.51 -7.08 -1.92
C ASP A 188 -6.95 -7.20 -3.35
N TYR A 189 -6.06 -8.16 -3.53
CA TYR A 189 -5.36 -8.35 -4.80
C TYR A 189 -6.30 -8.82 -5.92
N LYS A 190 -7.41 -9.48 -5.60
CA LYS A 190 -8.41 -9.90 -6.61
C LYS A 190 -9.10 -8.68 -7.21
N SER A 191 -9.58 -7.77 -6.38
CA SER A 191 -10.20 -6.51 -6.84
C SER A 191 -9.17 -5.59 -7.51
N ALA A 192 -7.92 -5.58 -7.03
CA ALA A 192 -6.83 -4.86 -7.66
C ALA A 192 -6.60 -5.33 -9.12
N ILE A 193 -6.48 -6.64 -9.33
CA ILE A 193 -6.33 -7.23 -10.67
C ILE A 193 -7.54 -6.91 -11.54
N ALA A 194 -8.76 -7.01 -11.01
CA ALA A 194 -9.98 -6.71 -11.75
C ALA A 194 -10.01 -5.24 -12.20
N ALA A 195 -9.65 -4.31 -11.31
CA ALA A 195 -9.59 -2.88 -11.61
C ALA A 195 -8.55 -2.56 -12.69
N GLN A 196 -7.35 -3.15 -12.61
CA GLN A 196 -6.31 -2.93 -13.61
C GLN A 196 -6.66 -3.57 -14.97
N ARG A 197 -7.31 -4.74 -14.97
CA ARG A 197 -7.84 -5.34 -16.21
C ARG A 197 -8.91 -4.45 -16.87
N LYS A 198 -9.79 -3.82 -16.07
CA LYS A 198 -10.75 -2.86 -16.56
C LYS A 198 -10.05 -1.67 -17.23
N LEU A 199 -8.97 -1.15 -16.66
CA LEU A 199 -8.15 -0.12 -17.30
C LEU A 199 -7.64 -0.58 -18.67
N LEU A 200 -7.04 -1.76 -18.75
CA LEU A 200 -6.48 -2.30 -19.98
C LEU A 200 -7.53 -2.55 -21.07
N ALA A 201 -8.74 -2.89 -20.67
CA ALA A 201 -9.86 -3.11 -21.58
C ALA A 201 -10.44 -1.79 -22.11
N THR A 202 -10.53 -0.77 -21.26
CA THR A 202 -11.18 0.51 -21.57
C THR A 202 -10.23 1.50 -22.21
N TRP A 203 -8.96 1.54 -21.77
CA TRP A 203 -7.93 2.48 -22.22
C TRP A 203 -6.61 1.75 -22.55
N PRO A 204 -6.58 0.87 -23.57
CA PRO A 204 -5.38 0.07 -23.90
C PRO A 204 -4.17 0.90 -24.29
N ASP A 205 -4.39 2.10 -24.85
CA ASP A 205 -3.34 3.02 -25.31
C ASP A 205 -2.95 4.06 -24.24
N SER A 206 -3.53 3.97 -23.04
CA SER A 206 -3.18 4.87 -21.95
C SER A 206 -1.72 4.71 -21.54
N PRO A 207 -1.01 5.82 -21.22
CA PRO A 207 0.32 5.77 -20.61
C PRO A 207 0.37 4.93 -19.32
N LYS A 208 -0.78 4.69 -18.68
CA LYS A 208 -0.92 3.86 -17.47
C LYS A 208 -1.10 2.36 -17.77
N ALA A 209 -1.32 1.98 -19.03
CA ALA A 209 -1.51 0.56 -19.35
C ALA A 209 -0.31 -0.33 -19.02
N PRO A 210 0.95 0.05 -19.29
CA PRO A 210 2.10 -0.74 -18.86
C PRO A 210 2.22 -0.86 -17.35
N ASP A 211 1.96 0.22 -16.59
CA ASP A 211 1.99 0.23 -15.13
C ASP A 211 0.89 -0.68 -14.55
N ALA A 212 -0.29 -0.67 -15.16
CA ALA A 212 -1.39 -1.54 -14.80
C ALA A 212 -1.03 -3.02 -14.98
N MET A 213 -0.38 -3.40 -16.09
CA MET A 213 0.08 -4.78 -16.28
C MET A 213 1.13 -5.19 -15.24
N LEU A 214 2.07 -4.30 -14.92
CA LEU A 214 3.06 -4.58 -13.88
C LEU A 214 2.42 -4.74 -12.50
N SER A 215 1.39 -3.94 -12.20
CA SER A 215 0.60 -4.06 -10.97
C SER A 215 -0.15 -5.39 -10.89
N ILE A 216 -0.75 -5.86 -12.01
CA ILE A 216 -1.37 -7.18 -12.09
C ILE A 216 -0.35 -8.28 -11.77
N ALA A 217 0.82 -8.25 -12.41
CA ALA A 217 1.86 -9.23 -12.16
C ALA A 217 2.31 -9.24 -10.69
N SER A 218 2.49 -8.07 -10.09
CA SER A 218 2.85 -7.94 -8.67
C SER A 218 1.78 -8.50 -7.74
N ALA A 219 0.49 -8.26 -8.03
CA ALA A 219 -0.61 -8.82 -7.25
C ALA A 219 -0.67 -10.35 -7.37
N GLN A 220 -0.48 -10.90 -8.58
CA GLN A 220 -0.42 -12.35 -8.84
C GLN A 220 0.75 -13.00 -8.09
N GLU A 221 1.95 -12.37 -8.08
CA GLU A 221 3.08 -12.83 -7.29
C GLU A 221 2.76 -12.89 -5.79
N THR A 222 2.16 -11.83 -5.27
CA THR A 222 1.80 -11.74 -3.85
C THR A 222 0.76 -12.79 -3.46
N MET A 223 -0.14 -13.14 -4.39
CA MET A 223 -1.10 -14.23 -4.21
C MET A 223 -0.48 -15.64 -4.39
N GLY A 224 0.80 -15.74 -4.74
CA GLY A 224 1.50 -17.00 -4.98
C GLY A 224 1.32 -17.55 -6.40
N ASP A 225 0.55 -16.89 -7.27
CA ASP A 225 0.34 -17.31 -8.65
C ASP A 225 1.49 -16.84 -9.55
N ARG A 226 2.64 -17.45 -9.35
CA ARG A 226 3.87 -17.15 -10.10
C ARG A 226 3.75 -17.42 -11.59
N ASN A 227 2.95 -18.42 -11.99
CA ASN A 227 2.78 -18.76 -13.41
C ASN A 227 2.05 -17.63 -14.14
N SER A 228 0.93 -17.15 -13.59
CA SER A 228 0.21 -16.02 -14.16
C SER A 228 1.03 -14.74 -14.11
N ALA A 229 1.78 -14.49 -13.03
CA ALA A 229 2.65 -13.33 -12.92
C ALA A 229 3.72 -13.31 -14.02
N ARG A 230 4.38 -14.45 -14.26
CA ARG A 230 5.35 -14.62 -15.36
C ARG A 230 4.70 -14.29 -16.71
N LYS A 231 3.57 -14.92 -17.02
CA LYS A 231 2.84 -14.70 -18.27
C LYS A 231 2.47 -13.23 -18.46
N THR A 232 1.95 -12.58 -17.42
CA THR A 232 1.59 -11.17 -17.45
C THR A 232 2.81 -10.27 -17.72
N MET A 233 3.97 -10.59 -17.13
CA MET A 233 5.22 -9.84 -17.38
C MET A 233 5.74 -10.06 -18.81
N GLU A 234 5.65 -11.27 -19.35
CA GLU A 234 6.02 -11.57 -20.74
C GLU A 234 5.12 -10.82 -21.72
N GLU A 235 3.82 -10.79 -21.47
CA GLU A 235 2.84 -10.01 -22.26
C GLU A 235 3.10 -8.50 -22.17
N LEU A 236 3.45 -7.99 -20.99
CA LEU A 236 3.83 -6.58 -20.81
C LEU A 236 5.05 -6.20 -21.67
N ILE A 237 6.08 -7.04 -21.68
CA ILE A 237 7.30 -6.80 -22.45
C ILE A 237 7.01 -6.83 -23.96
N ALA A 238 6.15 -7.75 -24.39
CA ALA A 238 5.77 -7.88 -25.79
C ALA A 238 4.91 -6.70 -26.27
N LYS A 239 3.95 -6.27 -25.45
CA LYS A 239 2.98 -5.23 -25.84
C LYS A 239 3.52 -3.81 -25.69
N TYR A 240 4.36 -3.56 -24.68
CA TYR A 240 4.89 -2.22 -24.36
C TYR A 240 6.41 -2.22 -24.18
N PRO A 241 7.20 -2.64 -25.20
CA PRO A 241 8.64 -2.94 -25.04
C PRO A 241 9.48 -1.75 -24.61
N GLY A 242 9.05 -0.51 -24.92
CA GLY A 242 9.76 0.74 -24.58
C GLY A 242 9.39 1.33 -23.23
N SER A 243 8.47 0.71 -22.47
CA SER A 243 8.05 1.26 -21.19
C SER A 243 9.03 0.95 -20.05
N SER A 244 9.09 1.83 -19.05
CA SER A 244 9.83 1.57 -17.79
C SER A 244 9.32 0.33 -17.07
N SER A 245 8.01 0.09 -17.13
CA SER A 245 7.36 -1.09 -16.56
C SER A 245 7.82 -2.39 -17.26
N ALA A 246 8.05 -2.37 -18.58
CA ALA A 246 8.62 -3.53 -19.29
C ALA A 246 10.08 -3.79 -18.88
N THR A 247 10.85 -2.73 -18.65
CA THR A 247 12.23 -2.86 -18.12
C THR A 247 12.22 -3.52 -16.73
N SER A 248 11.33 -3.07 -15.84
CA SER A 248 11.13 -3.66 -14.53
C SER A 248 10.68 -5.14 -14.61
N ALA A 249 9.77 -5.45 -15.55
CA ALA A 249 9.31 -6.81 -15.79
C ALA A 249 10.46 -7.73 -16.26
N LYS A 250 11.32 -7.27 -17.16
CA LYS A 250 12.52 -8.01 -17.60
C LYS A 250 13.45 -8.35 -16.43
N GLN A 251 13.71 -7.37 -15.56
CA GLN A 251 14.57 -7.58 -14.39
C GLN A 251 13.96 -8.60 -13.43
N ARG A 252 12.64 -8.51 -13.17
CA ARG A 252 11.93 -9.46 -12.31
C ARG A 252 11.93 -10.88 -12.91
N LEU A 253 11.67 -11.03 -14.20
CA LEU A 253 11.70 -12.32 -14.88
C LEU A 253 13.09 -12.99 -14.83
N ALA A 254 14.18 -12.22 -14.90
CA ALA A 254 15.53 -12.74 -14.76
C ALA A 254 15.80 -13.33 -13.36
N ALA A 255 15.14 -12.81 -12.32
CA ALA A 255 15.22 -13.29 -10.95
C ALA A 255 14.24 -14.46 -10.65
N PHE A 256 13.31 -14.77 -11.56
CA PHE A 256 12.42 -15.92 -11.40
C PHE A 256 13.19 -17.24 -11.54
N PRO A 257 12.93 -18.24 -10.67
CA PRO A 257 13.56 -19.54 -10.81
C PRO A 257 13.29 -20.13 -12.19
N LYS A 258 14.35 -20.53 -12.88
CA LYS A 258 14.21 -21.33 -14.12
C LYS A 258 13.54 -22.64 -13.73
N ARG A 259 12.48 -23.01 -14.45
CA ARG A 259 11.87 -24.35 -14.31
C ARG A 259 12.85 -25.44 -14.67
#